data_f810953d1887edd8be952c741e7927bd
#
_entry.id   f810953d1887edd8be952c741e7927bd
#
_cell.length_a   1.000
_cell.length_b   1.000
_cell.length_c   1.000
_cell.angle_alpha   90.00
_cell.angle_beta   90.00
_cell.angle_gamma   90.00
#
_symmetry.space_group_name_H-M   'P 1'
#
loop_
_entity.id
_entity.type
_entity.pdbx_description
1 polymer ?
#
loop_
_entity_poly.entity_id
_entity_poly.type
_entity_poly.pdbx_seq_one_letter_code
_entity_poly.pdbx_strand_id
1 'polypeptide(L)'
;DVKWQTHTEYGDLDITINLSKPEKDPKAIAAAGKAKQTGYPKCQLCHECEGYSGRVDYPARENHRIIPIEIQGAEWGFQYSPYVYYNEHCIVLNAAHTPMKIDKAAFLKLFDFVAQFPHYFVGSNADLPIVGGSILAHEHFQGGHYTFAMAKAPVERTFTVPGFEDVEAGIVKWPMSVIRLSGPDTARLAELA
;
A
#
# COMPACT_ATOMS: atom_id res chain seq x y z
N ASP A 1 11.24 -11.12 -13.12
CA ASP A 1 10.14 -10.29 -13.62
C ASP A 1 10.45 -9.79 -15.02
N VAL A 2 9.42 -9.69 -15.87
CA VAL A 2 9.52 -9.06 -17.19
C VAL A 2 8.92 -7.66 -17.06
N LYS A 3 9.65 -6.63 -17.49
CA LYS A 3 9.24 -5.22 -17.36
C LYS A 3 9.50 -4.50 -18.69
N TRP A 4 8.54 -3.68 -19.10
CA TRP A 4 8.69 -2.77 -20.25
C TRP A 4 7.78 -1.57 -20.10
N GLN A 5 7.94 -0.57 -20.96
CA GLN A 5 7.05 0.58 -21.04
C GLN A 5 6.27 0.55 -22.34
N THR A 6 5.03 1.00 -22.28
CA THR A 6 4.15 1.15 -23.44
C THR A 6 3.65 2.59 -23.50
N HIS A 7 3.87 3.23 -24.66
CA HIS A 7 3.37 4.58 -24.89
C HIS A 7 1.85 4.56 -25.15
N THR A 8 1.13 5.44 -24.46
CA THR A 8 -0.32 5.58 -24.56
C THR A 8 -0.73 7.06 -24.59
N GLU A 9 -2.00 7.35 -24.80
CA GLU A 9 -2.54 8.69 -24.67
C GLU A 9 -2.42 9.28 -23.24
N TYR A 10 -2.17 8.43 -22.24
CA TYR A 10 -1.94 8.81 -20.84
C TYR A 10 -0.47 8.95 -20.48
N GLY A 11 0.42 8.84 -21.44
CA GLY A 11 1.88 8.77 -21.27
C GLY A 11 2.41 7.34 -21.28
N ASP A 12 3.64 7.19 -20.81
CA ASP A 12 4.29 5.88 -20.76
C ASP A 12 3.83 5.09 -19.54
N LEU A 13 3.18 3.97 -19.80
CA LEU A 13 2.73 3.04 -18.76
C LEU A 13 3.75 1.95 -18.52
N ASP A 14 4.01 1.66 -17.25
CA ASP A 14 4.86 0.55 -16.83
C ASP A 14 4.06 -0.75 -16.85
N ILE A 15 4.53 -1.71 -17.62
CA ILE A 15 3.96 -3.06 -17.68
C ILE A 15 4.91 -4.03 -17.00
N THR A 16 4.39 -4.84 -16.09
CA THR A 16 5.18 -5.83 -15.36
C THR A 16 4.48 -7.18 -15.33
N ILE A 17 5.23 -8.23 -15.69
CA ILE A 17 4.85 -9.61 -15.38
C ILE A 17 5.66 -10.03 -14.17
N ASN A 18 5.00 -10.15 -13.04
CA ASN A 18 5.65 -10.53 -11.79
C ASN A 18 5.74 -12.06 -11.69
N LEU A 19 6.93 -12.59 -11.98
CA LEU A 19 7.20 -14.03 -11.94
C LEU A 19 7.43 -14.54 -10.49
N SER A 20 7.65 -13.65 -9.54
CA SER A 20 7.85 -14.00 -8.13
C SER A 20 6.55 -14.14 -7.34
N LYS A 21 5.41 -13.74 -7.91
CA LYS A 21 4.10 -13.96 -7.30
C LYS A 21 3.70 -15.42 -7.48
N PRO A 22 3.75 -16.25 -6.45
CA PRO A 22 3.37 -17.66 -6.59
C PRO A 22 1.88 -17.76 -6.86
N GLU A 23 1.52 -18.41 -7.96
CA GLU A 23 0.17 -18.95 -8.08
C GLU A 23 0.02 -20.07 -7.05
N LYS A 24 -1.08 -20.05 -6.30
CA LYS A 24 -1.33 -21.13 -5.33
C LYS A 24 -1.65 -22.41 -6.10
N ASP A 25 -0.89 -23.47 -5.85
CA ASP A 25 -1.19 -24.82 -6.34
C ASP A 25 -2.62 -25.22 -5.92
N PRO A 26 -3.50 -25.65 -6.84
CA PRO A 26 -4.85 -26.12 -6.52
C PRO A 26 -4.89 -27.21 -5.45
N LYS A 27 -3.90 -28.09 -5.41
CA LYS A 27 -3.77 -29.12 -4.35
C LYS A 27 -3.47 -28.50 -2.98
N ALA A 28 -2.61 -27.47 -2.94
CA ALA A 28 -2.31 -26.73 -1.72
C ALA A 28 -3.53 -25.96 -1.21
N ILE A 29 -4.32 -25.36 -2.11
CA ILE A 29 -5.60 -24.71 -1.78
C ILE A 29 -6.57 -25.70 -1.15
N ALA A 30 -6.74 -26.88 -1.77
CA ALA A 30 -7.61 -27.94 -1.26
C ALA A 30 -7.14 -28.48 0.11
N ALA A 31 -5.84 -28.65 0.32
CA ALA A 31 -5.26 -29.05 1.60
C ALA A 31 -5.46 -27.98 2.67
N ALA A 32 -5.24 -26.69 2.33
CA ALA A 32 -5.45 -25.58 3.23
C ALA A 32 -6.93 -25.45 3.68
N GLY A 33 -7.89 -25.71 2.77
CA GLY A 33 -9.32 -25.72 3.10
C GLY A 33 -9.73 -26.82 4.10
N LYS A 34 -8.94 -27.89 4.21
CA LYS A 34 -9.16 -29.00 5.16
C LYS A 34 -8.36 -28.87 6.45
N ALA A 35 -7.39 -27.94 6.50
CA ALA A 35 -6.54 -27.75 7.66
C ALA A 35 -7.32 -27.11 8.81
N LYS A 36 -7.02 -27.53 10.04
CA LYS A 36 -7.60 -26.95 11.24
C LYS A 36 -7.11 -25.51 11.38
N GLN A 37 -8.03 -24.54 11.34
CA GLN A 37 -7.70 -23.15 11.57
C GLN A 37 -7.21 -22.95 13.01
N THR A 38 -5.99 -22.44 13.15
CA THR A 38 -5.37 -22.22 14.47
C THR A 38 -5.53 -20.78 14.96
N GLY A 39 -5.88 -19.85 14.06
CA GLY A 39 -5.94 -18.42 14.38
C GLY A 39 -4.58 -17.78 14.71
N TYR A 40 -3.46 -18.47 14.45
CA TYR A 40 -2.10 -17.98 14.74
C TYR A 40 -1.15 -18.28 13.56
N PRO A 41 -0.41 -17.28 13.07
CA PRO A 41 -0.69 -15.84 13.25
C PRO A 41 -2.11 -15.48 12.75
N LYS A 42 -2.71 -14.41 13.25
CA LYS A 42 -4.05 -13.97 12.85
C LYS A 42 -4.13 -13.61 11.37
N CYS A 43 -3.08 -12.95 10.85
CA CYS A 43 -2.93 -12.65 9.42
C CYS A 43 -1.45 -12.53 9.05
N GLN A 44 -1.17 -12.39 7.73
CA GLN A 44 0.19 -12.34 7.21
C GLN A 44 0.97 -11.07 7.56
N LEU A 45 0.33 -10.07 8.16
CA LEU A 45 0.93 -8.82 8.60
C LEU A 45 1.13 -8.75 10.13
N CYS A 46 0.72 -9.76 10.87
CA CYS A 46 0.95 -9.78 12.32
C CYS A 46 2.44 -9.93 12.64
N HIS A 47 2.86 -9.31 13.74
CA HIS A 47 4.25 -9.35 14.21
C HIS A 47 4.77 -10.77 14.38
N GLU A 48 3.93 -11.71 14.77
CA GLU A 48 4.25 -13.13 14.93
C GLU A 48 4.67 -13.81 13.61
N CYS A 49 4.47 -13.14 12.47
CA CYS A 49 4.96 -13.63 11.18
C CYS A 49 6.47 -13.49 11.03
N GLU A 50 7.12 -12.62 11.78
CA GLU A 50 8.56 -12.46 11.74
C GLU A 50 9.26 -13.76 12.17
N GLY A 51 10.05 -14.33 11.25
CA GLY A 51 10.71 -15.61 11.47
C GLY A 51 9.79 -16.84 11.48
N TYR A 52 8.52 -16.71 11.10
CA TYR A 52 7.57 -17.82 11.11
C TYR A 52 7.89 -18.88 10.06
N SER A 53 8.01 -20.15 10.46
CA SER A 53 8.36 -21.26 9.56
C SER A 53 7.26 -21.69 8.58
N GLY A 54 6.04 -21.18 8.79
CA GLY A 54 4.89 -21.54 7.94
C GLY A 54 4.20 -22.83 8.36
N ARG A 55 3.13 -23.15 7.67
CA ARG A 55 2.37 -24.41 7.75
C ARG A 55 1.60 -24.60 6.43
N VAL A 56 0.86 -25.72 6.29
CA VAL A 56 0.16 -26.10 5.04
C VAL A 56 -0.75 -24.97 4.48
N ASP A 57 -1.45 -24.27 5.33
CA ASP A 57 -2.40 -23.20 4.96
C ASP A 57 -1.84 -21.79 5.20
N TYR A 58 -0.56 -21.67 5.58
CA TYR A 58 0.06 -20.39 5.90
C TYR A 58 1.53 -20.32 5.43
N PRO A 59 1.90 -19.30 4.64
CA PRO A 59 3.23 -19.24 4.06
C PRO A 59 4.32 -18.99 5.12
N ALA A 60 5.49 -19.56 4.87
CA ALA A 60 6.69 -19.24 5.65
C ALA A 60 7.10 -17.78 5.50
N ARG A 61 7.64 -17.20 6.58
CA ARG A 61 8.13 -15.83 6.68
C ARG A 61 9.48 -15.76 7.41
N GLU A 62 10.29 -16.80 7.29
CA GLU A 62 11.55 -16.97 8.04
C GLU A 62 12.54 -15.81 7.83
N ASN A 63 12.56 -15.27 6.61
CA ASN A 63 13.45 -14.14 6.25
C ASN A 63 12.83 -12.76 6.44
N HIS A 64 11.58 -12.67 6.87
CA HIS A 64 10.97 -11.39 7.15
C HIS A 64 11.59 -10.76 8.39
N ARG A 65 11.74 -9.44 8.35
CA ARG A 65 12.14 -8.61 9.48
C ARG A 65 11.22 -7.39 9.50
N ILE A 66 10.78 -7.05 10.70
CA ILE A 66 9.93 -5.89 10.95
C ILE A 66 10.77 -4.88 11.72
N ILE A 67 10.96 -3.71 11.14
CA ILE A 67 11.65 -2.60 11.77
C ILE A 67 10.61 -1.78 12.51
N PRO A 68 10.70 -1.61 13.83
CA PRO A 68 9.76 -0.79 14.57
C PRO A 68 9.92 0.68 14.17
N ILE A 69 8.80 1.33 13.90
CA ILE A 69 8.68 2.77 13.62
C ILE A 69 7.51 3.33 14.42
N GLU A 70 7.43 4.65 14.51
CA GLU A 70 6.30 5.32 15.13
C GLU A 70 5.53 6.12 14.07
N ILE A 71 4.20 6.02 14.06
CA ILE A 71 3.32 6.82 13.19
C ILE A 71 2.19 7.37 14.05
N GLN A 72 2.02 8.68 14.08
CA GLN A 72 1.01 9.40 14.87
C GLN A 72 1.03 9.00 16.35
N GLY A 73 2.23 8.82 16.92
CA GLY A 73 2.41 8.45 18.34
C GLY A 73 2.05 6.99 18.66
N ALA A 74 1.81 6.14 17.66
CA ALA A 74 1.55 4.73 17.83
C ALA A 74 2.69 3.88 17.26
N GLU A 75 2.83 2.66 17.78
CA GLU A 75 3.80 1.68 17.29
C GLU A 75 3.34 1.08 15.96
N TRP A 76 4.22 1.11 14.98
CA TRP A 76 4.07 0.52 13.65
C TRP A 76 5.29 -0.29 13.28
N GLY A 77 5.13 -1.13 12.27
CA GLY A 77 6.22 -1.89 11.68
C GLY A 77 6.46 -1.48 10.23
N PHE A 78 7.72 -1.48 9.84
CA PHE A 78 8.17 -1.34 8.45
C PHE A 78 8.83 -2.65 8.04
N GLN A 79 8.42 -3.23 6.92
CA GLN A 79 9.05 -4.42 6.35
C GLN A 79 9.14 -4.35 4.83
N TYR A 80 10.23 -4.85 4.26
CA TYR A 80 10.28 -5.07 2.81
C TYR A 80 9.40 -6.25 2.42
N SER A 81 8.65 -6.05 1.33
CA SER A 81 7.78 -7.09 0.81
C SER A 81 8.60 -8.18 0.10
N PRO A 82 8.23 -9.46 0.23
CA PRO A 82 8.83 -10.52 -0.59
C PRO A 82 8.47 -10.40 -2.08
N TYR A 83 7.48 -9.57 -2.41
CA TYR A 83 7.04 -9.32 -3.78
C TYR A 83 7.59 -7.99 -4.27
N VAL A 84 8.63 -8.04 -5.10
CA VAL A 84 9.33 -6.84 -5.60
C VAL A 84 8.62 -6.30 -6.84
N TYR A 85 7.50 -5.60 -6.67
CA TYR A 85 6.81 -4.94 -7.77
C TYR A 85 7.61 -3.77 -8.34
N TYR A 86 8.28 -3.01 -7.47
CA TYR A 86 9.13 -1.86 -7.75
C TYR A 86 10.23 -1.78 -6.69
N ASN A 87 11.17 -0.86 -6.88
CA ASN A 87 12.32 -0.72 -6.00
C ASN A 87 11.88 -0.44 -4.54
N GLU A 88 12.47 -1.18 -3.62
CA GLU A 88 12.24 -1.04 -2.18
C GLU A 88 10.75 -1.17 -1.77
N HIS A 89 9.98 -1.99 -2.50
CA HIS A 89 8.58 -2.25 -2.14
C HIS A 89 8.48 -2.69 -0.69
N CYS A 90 7.74 -1.94 0.10
CA CYS A 90 7.60 -2.15 1.54
C CYS A 90 6.13 -2.13 1.98
N ILE A 91 5.89 -2.72 3.11
CA ILE A 91 4.63 -2.70 3.84
C ILE A 91 4.85 -1.95 5.15
N VAL A 92 4.00 -0.99 5.42
CA VAL A 92 3.93 -0.25 6.67
C VAL A 92 2.68 -0.72 7.39
N LEU A 93 2.84 -1.38 8.53
CA LEU A 93 1.76 -2.11 9.20
C LEU A 93 1.57 -1.64 10.63
N ASN A 94 0.32 -1.52 11.06
CA ASN A 94 0.02 -1.19 12.45
C ASN A 94 0.47 -2.35 13.35
N ALA A 95 1.14 -2.07 14.47
CA ALA A 95 1.51 -3.10 15.44
C ALA A 95 0.29 -3.81 16.05
N ALA A 96 -0.83 -3.09 16.19
CA ALA A 96 -2.09 -3.66 16.60
C ALA A 96 -2.86 -4.26 15.42
N HIS A 97 -3.42 -5.46 15.61
CA HIS A 97 -4.28 -6.10 14.59
C HIS A 97 -5.66 -5.43 14.57
N THR A 98 -5.74 -4.30 13.88
CA THR A 98 -6.97 -3.49 13.73
C THR A 98 -7.40 -3.47 12.25
N PRO A 99 -8.71 -3.44 11.95
CA PRO A 99 -9.19 -3.36 10.57
C PRO A 99 -8.73 -2.09 9.86
N MET A 100 -8.57 -2.18 8.54
CA MET A 100 -8.36 -1.02 7.70
C MET A 100 -9.58 -0.09 7.75
N LYS A 101 -9.29 1.21 7.77
CA LYS A 101 -10.29 2.27 7.63
C LYS A 101 -9.66 3.44 6.89
N ILE A 102 -10.29 3.86 5.81
CA ILE A 102 -9.85 5.02 5.03
C ILE A 102 -10.67 6.22 5.47
N ASP A 103 -10.04 7.06 6.27
CA ASP A 103 -10.58 8.31 6.80
C ASP A 103 -9.46 9.36 6.93
N LYS A 104 -9.77 10.53 7.45
CA LYS A 104 -8.78 11.59 7.70
C LYS A 104 -7.56 11.08 8.49
N ALA A 105 -7.76 10.19 9.45
CA ALA A 105 -6.64 9.65 10.24
C ALA A 105 -5.68 8.81 9.38
N ALA A 106 -6.20 8.09 8.38
CA ALA A 106 -5.35 7.36 7.44
C ALA A 106 -4.45 8.32 6.64
N PHE A 107 -5.00 9.44 6.13
CA PHE A 107 -4.19 10.45 5.43
C PHE A 107 -3.10 11.05 6.31
N LEU A 108 -3.41 11.38 7.57
CA LEU A 108 -2.41 11.89 8.52
C LEU A 108 -1.28 10.88 8.75
N LYS A 109 -1.60 9.60 8.84
CA LYS A 109 -0.60 8.52 8.96
C LYS A 109 0.29 8.42 7.72
N LEU A 110 -0.30 8.52 6.52
CA LEU A 110 0.46 8.51 5.26
C LEU A 110 1.42 9.71 5.19
N PHE A 111 0.97 10.90 5.56
CA PHE A 111 1.83 12.09 5.59
C PHE A 111 2.94 11.98 6.63
N ASP A 112 2.66 11.44 7.81
CA ASP A 112 3.67 11.24 8.85
C ASP A 112 4.76 10.28 8.37
N PHE A 113 4.38 9.19 7.69
CA PHE A 113 5.35 8.26 7.11
C PHE A 113 6.28 8.94 6.10
N VAL A 114 5.75 9.70 5.14
CA VAL A 114 6.61 10.35 4.13
C VAL A 114 7.41 11.52 4.70
N ALA A 115 6.99 12.12 5.81
CA ALA A 115 7.80 13.09 6.52
C ALA A 115 9.05 12.45 7.15
N GLN A 116 8.93 11.23 7.65
CA GLN A 116 10.06 10.46 8.19
C GLN A 116 10.94 9.87 7.09
N PHE A 117 10.33 9.45 5.97
CA PHE A 117 10.99 8.78 4.84
C PHE A 117 10.73 9.53 3.52
N PRO A 118 11.31 10.72 3.31
CA PRO A 118 10.93 11.62 2.20
C PRO A 118 11.32 11.09 0.80
N HIS A 119 12.13 10.05 0.72
CA HIS A 119 12.50 9.38 -0.53
C HIS A 119 11.54 8.25 -0.93
N TYR A 120 10.61 7.90 -0.05
CA TYR A 120 9.54 6.93 -0.35
C TYR A 120 8.25 7.63 -0.78
N PHE A 121 7.46 6.96 -1.60
CA PHE A 121 6.01 7.16 -1.63
C PHE A 121 5.35 6.19 -0.65
N VAL A 122 4.12 6.49 -0.25
CA VAL A 122 3.25 5.56 0.45
C VAL A 122 1.81 5.71 -0.04
N GLY A 123 1.08 4.63 -0.06
CA GLY A 123 -0.33 4.60 -0.45
C GLY A 123 -1.11 3.53 0.30
N SER A 124 -2.42 3.64 0.26
CA SER A 124 -3.32 2.66 0.83
C SER A 124 -4.20 2.02 -0.24
N ASN A 125 -4.54 0.76 -0.05
CA ASN A 125 -5.70 0.17 -0.73
C ASN A 125 -7.00 0.72 -0.14
N ALA A 126 -8.09 0.64 -0.90
CA ALA A 126 -9.42 0.90 -0.34
C ALA A 126 -9.77 -0.12 0.75
N ASP A 127 -10.63 0.27 1.68
CA ASP A 127 -11.12 -0.61 2.75
C ASP A 127 -12.35 -1.45 2.35
N LEU A 128 -12.58 -1.59 1.04
CA LEU A 128 -13.70 -2.34 0.46
C LEU A 128 -13.23 -3.68 -0.13
N PRO A 129 -13.95 -4.79 0.11
CA PRO A 129 -13.51 -6.14 -0.28
C PRO A 129 -13.29 -6.34 -1.78
N ILE A 130 -14.02 -5.64 -2.65
CA ILE A 130 -13.95 -5.83 -4.10
C ILE A 130 -12.86 -4.96 -4.75
N VAL A 131 -12.60 -3.79 -4.19
CA VAL A 131 -11.68 -2.79 -4.77
C VAL A 131 -10.44 -2.56 -3.89
N GLY A 132 -10.39 -3.17 -2.74
CA GLY A 132 -9.29 -3.05 -1.80
C GLY A 132 -8.28 -4.18 -1.88
N GLY A 133 -7.32 -4.16 -0.97
CA GLY A 133 -6.35 -5.23 -0.79
C GLY A 133 -6.94 -6.50 -0.19
N SER A 134 -6.13 -7.53 -0.12
CA SER A 134 -6.53 -8.85 0.36
C SER A 134 -6.55 -8.99 1.89
N ILE A 135 -6.00 -8.05 2.64
CA ILE A 135 -5.87 -8.11 4.11
C ILE A 135 -6.52 -6.87 4.72
N LEU A 136 -7.85 -6.82 4.69
CA LEU A 136 -8.61 -5.69 5.23
C LEU A 136 -8.76 -5.73 6.76
N ALA A 137 -8.45 -6.87 7.38
CA ALA A 137 -8.54 -7.06 8.83
C ALA A 137 -7.34 -6.48 9.59
N HIS A 138 -6.30 -6.03 8.89
CA HIS A 138 -5.10 -5.48 9.50
C HIS A 138 -4.68 -4.20 8.78
N GLU A 139 -4.71 -3.08 9.47
CA GLU A 139 -4.36 -1.78 8.94
C GLU A 139 -2.91 -1.76 8.46
N HIS A 140 -2.72 -1.44 7.18
CA HIS A 140 -1.41 -1.38 6.57
C HIS A 140 -1.42 -0.48 5.32
N PHE A 141 -0.25 0.00 4.96
CA PHE A 141 0.02 0.78 3.77
C PHE A 141 1.11 0.12 2.95
N GLN A 142 1.22 0.51 1.69
CA GLN A 142 2.29 0.05 0.80
C GLN A 142 3.11 1.24 0.34
N GLY A 143 4.42 1.09 0.39
CA GLY A 143 5.35 2.14 0.01
C GLY A 143 6.54 1.60 -0.76
N GLY A 144 7.43 2.50 -1.14
CA GLY A 144 8.68 2.17 -1.81
C GLY A 144 9.34 3.36 -2.48
N HIS A 145 10.51 3.12 -3.05
CA HIS A 145 11.28 4.12 -3.78
C HIS A 145 10.97 4.03 -5.28
N TYR A 146 9.85 4.59 -5.68
CA TYR A 146 9.38 4.55 -7.07
C TYR A 146 8.50 5.75 -7.40
N THR A 147 8.53 6.18 -8.66
CA THR A 147 7.64 7.22 -9.19
C THR A 147 6.74 6.62 -10.26
N PHE A 148 5.48 6.42 -9.94
CA PHE A 148 4.50 5.85 -10.86
C PHE A 148 4.20 6.75 -12.06
N ALA A 149 3.80 6.14 -13.17
CA ALA A 149 3.35 6.85 -14.37
C ALA A 149 2.20 7.83 -14.05
N MET A 150 1.27 7.45 -13.19
CA MET A 150 0.18 8.31 -12.72
C MET A 150 0.69 9.59 -12.03
N ALA A 151 1.80 9.52 -11.29
CA ALA A 151 2.38 10.71 -10.65
C ALA A 151 2.98 11.69 -11.67
N LYS A 152 3.43 11.20 -12.83
CA LYS A 152 3.98 11.98 -13.94
C LYS A 152 2.92 12.49 -14.91
N ALA A 153 1.71 11.89 -14.88
CA ALA A 153 0.64 12.23 -15.79
C ALA A 153 0.20 13.71 -15.63
N PRO A 154 -0.15 14.41 -16.72
CA PRO A 154 -0.56 15.81 -16.64
C PRO A 154 -1.92 15.97 -15.97
N VAL A 155 -2.14 17.13 -15.37
CA VAL A 155 -3.47 17.58 -14.94
C VAL A 155 -4.22 18.07 -16.16
N GLU A 156 -5.39 17.49 -16.47
CA GLU A 156 -6.20 17.92 -17.61
C GLU A 156 -7.19 19.04 -17.25
N ARG A 157 -7.58 19.11 -15.98
CA ARG A 157 -8.50 20.13 -15.48
C ARG A 157 -8.15 20.52 -14.05
N THR A 158 -7.89 21.79 -13.82
CA THR A 158 -7.74 22.36 -12.48
C THR A 158 -9.08 22.88 -11.95
N PHE A 159 -9.24 22.90 -10.65
CA PHE A 159 -10.38 23.50 -9.96
C PHE A 159 -9.96 24.03 -8.59
N THR A 160 -10.73 24.96 -8.05
CA THR A 160 -10.52 25.51 -6.72
C THR A 160 -11.61 24.99 -5.80
N VAL A 161 -11.25 24.61 -4.59
CA VAL A 161 -12.20 24.21 -3.55
C VAL A 161 -12.39 25.38 -2.60
N PRO A 162 -13.63 25.88 -2.39
CA PRO A 162 -13.88 26.99 -1.48
C PRO A 162 -13.38 26.67 -0.06
N GLY A 163 -12.61 27.59 0.52
CA GLY A 163 -11.96 27.42 1.83
C GLY A 163 -10.62 26.68 1.79
N PHE A 164 -10.18 26.23 0.57
CA PHE A 164 -8.90 25.55 0.32
C PHE A 164 -8.17 26.15 -0.87
N GLU A 165 -8.19 27.47 -1.01
CA GLU A 165 -7.57 28.21 -2.11
C GLU A 165 -6.03 28.10 -2.08
N ASP A 166 -5.48 27.67 -0.97
CA ASP A 166 -4.06 27.35 -0.73
C ASP A 166 -3.64 25.96 -1.22
N VAL A 167 -4.61 25.12 -1.65
CA VAL A 167 -4.37 23.78 -2.18
C VAL A 167 -4.59 23.75 -3.69
N GLU A 168 -3.60 23.33 -4.44
CA GLU A 168 -3.75 23.04 -5.87
C GLU A 168 -4.54 21.74 -6.04
N ALA A 169 -5.67 21.81 -6.75
CA ALA A 169 -6.52 20.66 -7.02
C ALA A 169 -6.74 20.48 -8.53
N GLY A 170 -6.72 19.22 -8.98
CA GLY A 170 -6.95 18.95 -10.40
C GLY A 170 -7.27 17.50 -10.70
N ILE A 171 -7.95 17.30 -11.83
CA ILE A 171 -8.22 15.99 -12.41
C ILE A 171 -7.03 15.60 -13.26
N VAL A 172 -6.46 14.43 -12.97
CA VAL A 172 -5.31 13.89 -13.71
C VAL A 172 -5.80 13.19 -14.97
N LYS A 173 -5.10 13.41 -16.10
CA LYS A 173 -5.34 12.66 -17.33
C LYS A 173 -4.85 11.21 -17.14
N TRP A 174 -5.75 10.34 -16.74
CA TRP A 174 -5.47 8.95 -16.38
C TRP A 174 -6.66 8.04 -16.75
N PRO A 175 -6.47 6.72 -17.04
CA PRO A 175 -7.57 5.81 -17.36
C PRO A 175 -8.62 5.65 -16.26
N MET A 176 -8.27 5.95 -15.02
CA MET A 176 -9.16 5.96 -13.87
C MET A 176 -9.44 7.40 -13.43
N SER A 177 -10.53 7.63 -12.70
CA SER A 177 -10.78 8.94 -12.07
C SER A 177 -9.75 9.18 -10.98
N VAL A 178 -8.93 10.21 -11.15
CA VAL A 178 -7.87 10.60 -10.20
C VAL A 178 -7.95 12.09 -9.93
N ILE A 179 -8.03 12.46 -8.66
CA ILE A 179 -7.86 13.83 -8.18
C ILE A 179 -6.46 13.94 -7.57
N ARG A 180 -5.71 14.94 -8.01
CA ARG A 180 -4.42 15.32 -7.42
C ARG A 180 -4.62 16.56 -6.58
N LEU A 181 -4.19 16.47 -5.33
CA LEU A 181 -4.10 17.59 -4.40
C LEU A 181 -2.62 17.86 -4.12
N SER A 182 -2.20 19.11 -4.17
CA SER A 182 -0.82 19.53 -3.91
C SER A 182 -0.80 20.79 -3.05
N GLY A 183 0.09 20.80 -2.07
CA GLY A 183 0.27 21.94 -1.18
C GLY A 183 1.38 21.70 -0.17
N PRO A 184 1.89 22.75 0.47
CA PRO A 184 2.98 22.64 1.44
C PRO A 184 2.49 22.19 2.84
N ASP A 185 1.20 22.33 3.14
CA ASP A 185 0.62 22.02 4.44
C ASP A 185 -0.12 20.68 4.39
N THR A 186 0.48 19.67 5.00
CA THR A 186 -0.07 18.31 5.03
C THR A 186 -1.36 18.18 5.85
N ALA A 187 -1.56 19.04 6.86
CA ALA A 187 -2.80 19.05 7.63
C ALA A 187 -3.98 19.57 6.79
N ARG A 188 -3.73 20.60 5.95
CA ARG A 188 -4.70 21.12 4.97
C ARG A 188 -5.02 20.09 3.90
N LEU A 189 -4.00 19.40 3.40
CA LEU A 189 -4.20 18.31 2.42
C LEU A 189 -5.04 17.17 3.02
N ALA A 190 -4.75 16.76 4.25
CA ALA A 190 -5.52 15.70 4.93
C ALA A 190 -6.95 16.12 5.31
N GLU A 191 -7.19 17.42 5.46
CA GLU A 191 -8.54 17.95 5.73
C GLU A 191 -9.39 17.94 4.47
N LEU A 192 -8.78 18.24 3.31
CA LEU A 192 -9.47 18.29 2.03
C LEU A 192 -9.71 16.90 1.42
N ALA A 193 -8.78 15.96 1.61
CA ALA A 193 -8.84 14.62 1.05
C ALA A 193 -9.87 13.72 1.73
#